data_6ed1638de99bf430b771ca5d5faa26b5
#
_entry.id   6ed1638de99bf430b771ca5d5faa26b5
#
_cell.length_a   1.000
_cell.length_b   1.000
_cell.length_c   1.000
_cell.angle_alpha   90.00
_cell.angle_beta   90.00
_cell.angle_gamma   90.00
#
_symmetry.space_group_name_H-M   'P 1'
#
loop_
_entity.id
_entity.type
_entity.pdbx_description
1 polymer ?
#
loop_
_entity_poly.entity_id
_entity_poly.type
_entity_poly.pdbx_seq_one_letter_code
_entity_poly.pdbx_strand_id
1 'polypeptide(L)'
;MSDSMTSVNRLRWLFALLMLVALAGCGPNRVVVDGNFPPPLIEPLPLTLGVWFGDDFALHEFSEEAKGREESSWVVNTGAAQIKMWDSLLAGMFKQITVLTSPPQPGQSGPVVDAVLIPHVEELQYAIPAHTQIKVYEIWIRYRFELVSPGGQ
;
A
#
# COMPACT_ATOMS: atom_id res chain seq x y z
N MET A 1 48.00 -34.19 22.39
CA MET A 1 47.23 -34.51 21.16
C MET A 1 45.75 -34.09 21.26
N SER A 2 45.36 -33.23 22.20
CA SER A 2 43.96 -32.85 22.46
C SER A 2 43.55 -31.50 21.84
N ASP A 3 44.49 -30.63 21.45
CA ASP A 3 44.15 -29.27 20.99
C ASP A 3 43.73 -29.15 19.51
N SER A 4 44.09 -30.11 18.67
CA SER A 4 43.75 -30.04 17.23
C SER A 4 42.28 -30.34 16.94
N MET A 5 41.61 -31.14 17.76
CA MET A 5 40.20 -31.49 17.60
C MET A 5 39.24 -30.34 17.95
N THR A 6 39.62 -29.49 18.91
CA THR A 6 38.83 -28.31 19.31
C THR A 6 38.97 -27.20 18.28
N SER A 7 40.11 -27.05 17.62
CA SER A 7 40.36 -26.08 16.56
C SER A 7 39.52 -26.37 15.30
N VAL A 8 39.47 -27.63 14.87
CA VAL A 8 38.70 -28.06 13.70
C VAL A 8 37.20 -27.87 13.92
N ASN A 9 36.68 -28.16 15.12
CA ASN A 9 35.29 -27.93 15.44
C ASN A 9 34.93 -26.42 15.44
N ARG A 10 35.78 -25.56 15.99
CA ARG A 10 35.56 -24.10 15.97
C ARG A 10 35.53 -23.57 14.53
N LEU A 11 36.42 -24.06 13.68
CA LEU A 11 36.45 -23.67 12.26
C LEU A 11 35.19 -24.10 11.53
N ARG A 12 34.67 -25.31 11.78
CA ARG A 12 33.40 -25.79 11.20
C ARG A 12 32.22 -24.94 11.63
N TRP A 13 32.13 -24.56 12.91
CA TRP A 13 31.08 -23.66 13.41
C TRP A 13 31.18 -22.25 12.81
N LEU A 14 32.39 -21.72 12.62
CA LEU A 14 32.60 -20.44 11.95
C LEU A 14 32.16 -20.48 10.46
N PHE A 15 32.48 -21.57 9.76
CA PHE A 15 32.01 -21.77 8.38
C PHE A 15 30.50 -21.92 8.30
N ALA A 16 29.87 -22.65 9.21
CA ALA A 16 28.40 -22.80 9.26
C ALA A 16 27.74 -21.45 9.57
N LEU A 17 28.28 -20.65 10.49
CA LEU A 17 27.79 -19.31 10.81
C LEU A 17 27.96 -18.36 9.63
N LEU A 18 29.09 -18.40 8.93
CA LEU A 18 29.34 -17.58 7.74
C LEU A 18 28.39 -17.94 6.59
N MET A 19 28.12 -19.24 6.38
CA MET A 19 27.12 -19.68 5.41
C MET A 19 25.68 -19.24 5.78
N LEU A 20 25.34 -19.26 7.06
CA LEU A 20 24.03 -18.81 7.53
C LEU A 20 23.82 -17.31 7.29
N VAL A 21 24.86 -16.50 7.49
CA VAL A 21 24.83 -15.05 7.23
C VAL A 21 24.78 -14.75 5.73
N ALA A 22 25.43 -15.56 4.89
CA ALA A 22 25.40 -15.39 3.43
C ALA A 22 24.02 -15.71 2.81
N LEU A 23 23.18 -16.51 3.47
CA LEU A 23 21.82 -16.83 3.02
C LEU A 23 20.77 -15.76 3.39
N ALA A 24 21.11 -14.79 4.24
CA ALA A 24 20.19 -13.75 4.71
C ALA A 24 20.04 -12.53 3.77
N GLY A 25 20.66 -12.53 2.59
CA GLY A 25 20.97 -11.32 1.83
C GLY A 25 20.13 -10.96 0.62
N CYS A 26 19.03 -11.64 0.27
CA CYS A 26 18.24 -11.31 -0.91
C CYS A 26 16.74 -11.15 -0.58
N GLY A 27 16.37 -10.01 -0.03
CA GLY A 27 14.98 -9.59 0.08
C GLY A 27 14.60 -8.59 -1.03
N PRO A 28 13.31 -8.43 -1.34
CA PRO A 28 12.83 -7.41 -2.27
C PRO A 28 13.11 -6.00 -1.74
N ASN A 29 13.32 -5.06 -2.65
CA ASN A 29 13.38 -3.65 -2.31
C ASN A 29 11.98 -3.19 -1.90
N ARG A 30 11.85 -2.63 -0.70
CA ARG A 30 10.59 -2.15 -0.17
C ARG A 30 10.51 -0.63 -0.24
N VAL A 31 9.46 -0.12 -0.86
CA VAL A 31 9.16 1.32 -0.97
C VAL A 31 7.83 1.60 -0.27
N VAL A 32 7.83 2.57 0.63
CA VAL A 32 6.61 3.09 1.24
C VAL A 32 6.32 4.43 0.58
N VAL A 33 5.17 4.53 -0.07
CA VAL A 33 4.72 5.79 -0.68
C VAL A 33 4.24 6.71 0.43
N ASP A 34 4.67 7.95 0.41
CA ASP A 34 4.15 9.03 1.23
C ASP A 34 4.06 10.31 0.39
N GLY A 35 3.13 11.20 0.76
CA GLY A 35 2.90 12.43 0.03
C GLY A 35 2.12 13.46 0.86
N ASN A 36 2.18 14.72 0.42
CA ASN A 36 1.30 15.77 0.89
C ASN A 36 0.26 16.05 -0.20
N PHE A 37 -1.00 15.85 0.14
CA PHE A 37 -2.13 15.97 -0.78
C PHE A 37 -2.98 17.17 -0.35
N PRO A 38 -2.85 18.33 -1.03
CA PRO A 38 -3.67 19.50 -0.72
C PRO A 38 -5.13 19.22 -1.07
N PRO A 39 -6.09 19.78 -0.32
CA PRO A 39 -7.49 19.69 -0.67
C PRO A 39 -7.78 20.43 -1.98
N PRO A 40 -8.80 20.01 -2.75
CA PRO A 40 -9.20 20.70 -3.96
C PRO A 40 -9.76 22.10 -3.66
N LEU A 41 -9.52 23.03 -4.57
CA LEU A 41 -10.03 24.41 -4.48
C LEU A 41 -11.38 24.53 -5.19
N ILE A 42 -12.39 23.85 -4.66
CA ILE A 42 -13.77 23.85 -5.17
C ILE A 42 -14.74 24.16 -4.04
N GLU A 43 -15.96 24.57 -4.39
CA GLU A 43 -17.05 24.70 -3.42
C GLU A 43 -17.54 23.30 -3.02
N PRO A 44 -17.52 22.95 -1.72
CA PRO A 44 -17.95 21.62 -1.27
C PRO A 44 -19.44 21.38 -1.54
N LEU A 45 -19.76 20.18 -1.97
CA LEU A 45 -21.15 19.73 -2.10
C LEU A 45 -21.81 19.69 -0.71
N PRO A 46 -23.08 20.13 -0.57
CA PRO A 46 -23.78 20.17 0.71
C PRO A 46 -24.30 18.77 1.11
N LEU A 47 -23.43 17.78 1.04
CA LEU A 47 -23.72 16.36 1.35
C LEU A 47 -22.77 15.85 2.43
N THR A 48 -23.27 14.88 3.19
CA THR A 48 -22.46 14.07 4.11
C THR A 48 -22.14 12.73 3.46
N LEU A 49 -20.86 12.46 3.21
CA LEU A 49 -20.40 11.23 2.59
C LEU A 49 -19.83 10.29 3.64
N GLY A 50 -20.32 9.05 3.69
CA GLY A 50 -19.64 7.94 4.36
C GLY A 50 -18.52 7.42 3.47
N VAL A 51 -17.39 7.02 4.04
CA VAL A 51 -16.31 6.38 3.30
C VAL A 51 -15.88 5.12 4.04
N TRP A 52 -15.84 4.01 3.35
CA TRP A 52 -15.28 2.78 3.90
C TRP A 52 -14.05 2.36 3.10
N PHE A 53 -12.89 2.44 3.74
CA PHE A 53 -11.65 1.92 3.18
C PHE A 53 -11.51 0.45 3.61
N GLY A 54 -11.79 -0.48 2.71
CA GLY A 54 -11.57 -1.91 2.95
C GLY A 54 -10.09 -2.25 3.14
N ASP A 55 -9.80 -3.40 3.74
CA ASP A 55 -8.43 -3.83 4.02
C ASP A 55 -7.59 -3.98 2.73
N ASP A 56 -8.21 -4.40 1.63
CA ASP A 56 -7.60 -4.49 0.30
C ASP A 56 -7.10 -3.12 -0.21
N PHE A 57 -7.82 -2.05 0.13
CA PHE A 57 -7.44 -0.69 -0.19
C PHE A 57 -6.45 -0.11 0.84
N ALA A 58 -6.74 -0.29 2.13
CA ALA A 58 -5.98 0.30 3.23
C ALA A 58 -4.57 -0.31 3.38
N LEU A 59 -4.44 -1.61 3.08
CA LEU A 59 -3.20 -2.36 3.15
C LEU A 59 -2.61 -2.66 1.77
N HIS A 60 -3.07 -1.92 0.74
CA HIS A 60 -2.67 -2.19 -0.64
C HIS A 60 -1.15 -2.17 -0.80
N GLU A 61 -0.65 -3.28 -1.31
CA GLU A 61 0.74 -3.50 -1.62
C GLU A 61 0.85 -4.05 -3.05
N PHE A 62 1.70 -3.44 -3.85
CA PHE A 62 2.07 -3.94 -5.16
C PHE A 62 3.42 -4.62 -5.07
N SER A 63 3.54 -5.82 -5.62
CA SER A 63 4.81 -6.54 -5.67
C SER A 63 5.14 -6.96 -7.10
N GLU A 64 6.40 -6.79 -7.48
CA GLU A 64 6.93 -7.30 -8.74
C GLU A 64 8.21 -8.08 -8.49
N GLU A 65 8.24 -9.30 -9.01
CA GLU A 65 9.42 -10.14 -8.97
C GLU A 65 10.41 -9.79 -10.09
N ALA A 66 11.70 -9.88 -9.79
CA ALA A 66 12.75 -9.71 -10.78
C ALA A 66 12.61 -10.74 -11.91
N LYS A 67 12.62 -10.29 -13.15
CA LYS A 67 12.52 -11.13 -14.35
C LYS A 67 13.89 -11.50 -14.93
N GLY A 68 14.96 -10.95 -14.39
CA GLY A 68 16.34 -11.16 -14.85
C GLY A 68 17.41 -10.93 -13.79
N ARG A 69 18.66 -11.22 -14.13
CA ARG A 69 19.78 -11.12 -13.17
C ARG A 69 20.13 -9.69 -12.75
N GLU A 70 19.75 -8.70 -13.56
CA GLU A 70 20.04 -7.27 -13.34
C GLU A 70 18.83 -6.53 -12.77
N GLU A 71 17.69 -7.21 -12.61
CA GLU A 71 16.47 -6.65 -12.06
C GLU A 71 16.34 -6.96 -10.58
N SER A 72 15.74 -6.07 -9.83
CA SER A 72 15.43 -6.24 -8.42
C SER A 72 13.93 -6.48 -8.25
N SER A 73 13.57 -7.35 -7.31
CA SER A 73 12.18 -7.46 -6.86
C SER A 73 11.79 -6.22 -6.06
N TRP A 74 10.56 -5.75 -6.23
CA TRP A 74 10.04 -4.56 -5.59
C TRP A 74 8.74 -4.84 -4.86
N VAL A 75 8.59 -4.19 -3.72
CA VAL A 75 7.35 -4.14 -2.95
C VAL A 75 7.03 -2.69 -2.68
N VAL A 76 5.89 -2.22 -3.19
CA VAL A 76 5.46 -0.83 -3.09
C VAL A 76 4.19 -0.75 -2.26
N ASN A 77 4.29 -0.20 -1.05
CA ASN A 77 3.17 0.00 -0.14
C ASN A 77 2.52 1.36 -0.42
N THR A 78 1.29 1.35 -0.89
CA THR A 78 0.54 2.56 -1.27
C THR A 78 -0.65 2.84 -0.37
N GLY A 79 -1.13 1.86 0.40
CA GLY A 79 -2.39 1.93 1.14
C GLY A 79 -2.53 3.17 2.03
N ALA A 80 -1.54 3.44 2.89
CA ALA A 80 -1.58 4.59 3.78
C ALA A 80 -1.58 5.94 3.04
N ALA A 81 -0.80 6.06 1.95
CA ALA A 81 -0.77 7.26 1.12
C ALA A 81 -2.09 7.47 0.37
N GLN A 82 -2.73 6.38 -0.08
CA GLN A 82 -4.03 6.43 -0.74
C GLN A 82 -5.11 6.94 0.21
N ILE A 83 -5.19 6.41 1.42
CA ILE A 83 -6.14 6.90 2.44
C ILE A 83 -5.92 8.40 2.67
N LYS A 84 -4.68 8.82 2.95
CA LYS A 84 -4.35 10.22 3.18
C LYS A 84 -4.73 11.13 2.02
N MET A 85 -4.54 10.66 0.78
CA MET A 85 -4.92 11.39 -0.43
C MET A 85 -6.44 11.53 -0.55
N TRP A 86 -7.16 10.42 -0.41
CA TRP A 86 -8.62 10.44 -0.57
C TRP A 86 -9.31 11.15 0.57
N ASP A 87 -8.83 11.05 1.81
CA ASP A 87 -9.33 11.84 2.93
C ASP A 87 -9.22 13.35 2.64
N SER A 88 -8.05 13.80 2.15
CA SER A 88 -7.85 15.21 1.82
C SER A 88 -8.74 15.68 0.66
N LEU A 89 -8.85 14.88 -0.41
CA LEU A 89 -9.67 15.20 -1.56
C LEU A 89 -11.15 15.26 -1.20
N LEU A 90 -11.66 14.24 -0.54
CA LEU A 90 -13.07 14.13 -0.17
C LEU A 90 -13.48 15.17 0.85
N ALA A 91 -12.62 15.48 1.83
CA ALA A 91 -12.87 16.55 2.80
C ALA A 91 -12.98 17.94 2.14
N GLY A 92 -12.33 18.17 1.00
CA GLY A 92 -12.49 19.40 0.23
C GLY A 92 -13.68 19.37 -0.75
N MET A 93 -14.20 18.18 -1.11
CA MET A 93 -15.30 18.01 -2.06
C MET A 93 -16.69 17.96 -1.42
N PHE A 94 -16.79 17.56 -0.15
CA PHE A 94 -18.06 17.37 0.55
C PHE A 94 -18.09 18.17 1.85
N LYS A 95 -19.29 18.58 2.26
CA LYS A 95 -19.48 19.35 3.50
C LYS A 95 -19.03 18.59 4.74
N GLN A 96 -19.25 17.27 4.75
CA GLN A 96 -18.87 16.39 5.85
C GLN A 96 -18.48 15.01 5.34
N ILE A 97 -17.41 14.45 5.94
CA ILE A 97 -16.97 13.08 5.69
C ILE A 97 -17.08 12.30 7.00
N THR A 98 -17.55 11.05 6.91
CA THR A 98 -17.61 10.08 8.01
C THR A 98 -16.90 8.81 7.57
N VAL A 99 -15.73 8.53 8.16
CA VAL A 99 -15.02 7.27 7.89
C VAL A 99 -15.72 6.14 8.67
N LEU A 100 -16.08 5.08 7.95
CA LEU A 100 -16.79 3.93 8.51
C LEU A 100 -15.79 2.87 8.95
N THR A 101 -16.10 2.18 10.06
CA THR A 101 -15.30 1.08 10.59
C THR A 101 -15.66 -0.30 10.02
N SER A 102 -16.78 -0.38 9.29
CA SER A 102 -17.26 -1.60 8.66
C SER A 102 -18.01 -1.27 7.37
N PRO A 103 -18.09 -2.21 6.40
CA PRO A 103 -18.85 -2.00 5.18
C PRO A 103 -20.34 -1.83 5.49
N PRO A 104 -21.07 -1.04 4.67
CA PRO A 104 -22.51 -0.95 4.77
C PRO A 104 -23.14 -2.32 4.46
N GLN A 105 -24.14 -2.71 5.24
CA GLN A 105 -24.79 -4.02 5.09
C GLN A 105 -26.28 -3.86 4.76
N PRO A 106 -26.81 -4.61 3.79
CA PRO A 106 -28.24 -4.61 3.48
C PRO A 106 -29.09 -4.95 4.72
N GLY A 107 -30.10 -4.14 4.97
CA GLY A 107 -31.05 -4.37 6.08
C GLY A 107 -30.57 -3.94 7.47
N GLN A 108 -29.39 -3.40 7.60
CA GLN A 108 -28.94 -2.75 8.85
C GLN A 108 -29.22 -1.24 8.81
N SER A 109 -29.46 -0.65 9.99
CA SER A 109 -29.50 0.80 10.13
C SER A 109 -28.11 1.35 9.82
N GLY A 110 -27.99 2.02 8.68
CA GLY A 110 -26.72 2.61 8.24
C GLY A 110 -26.35 3.87 9.00
N PRO A 111 -25.15 4.40 8.77
CA PRO A 111 -24.73 5.69 9.29
C PRO A 111 -25.63 6.81 8.79
N VAL A 112 -25.69 7.93 9.51
CA VAL A 112 -26.43 9.13 9.08
C VAL A 112 -25.58 9.88 8.06
N VAL A 113 -25.60 9.38 6.81
CA VAL A 113 -24.92 9.94 5.65
C VAL A 113 -25.83 9.86 4.43
N ASP A 114 -25.56 10.67 3.39
CA ASP A 114 -26.35 10.69 2.18
C ASP A 114 -26.00 9.51 1.24
N ALA A 115 -24.73 9.11 1.23
CA ALA A 115 -24.23 7.95 0.48
C ALA A 115 -22.96 7.41 1.12
N VAL A 116 -22.56 6.19 0.75
CA VAL A 116 -21.28 5.59 1.14
C VAL A 116 -20.44 5.32 -0.09
N LEU A 117 -19.21 5.79 -0.06
CA LEU A 117 -18.18 5.56 -1.08
C LEU A 117 -17.24 4.44 -0.63
N ILE A 118 -17.02 3.49 -1.54
CA ILE A 118 -16.10 2.37 -1.34
C ILE A 118 -15.06 2.40 -2.47
N PRO A 119 -13.83 2.84 -2.21
CA PRO A 119 -12.76 2.83 -3.19
C PRO A 119 -12.10 1.47 -3.30
N HIS A 120 -11.72 1.09 -4.54
CA HIS A 120 -10.94 -0.11 -4.85
C HIS A 120 -9.76 0.26 -5.74
N VAL A 121 -8.64 -0.42 -5.57
CA VAL A 121 -7.54 -0.36 -6.55
C VAL A 121 -7.79 -1.43 -7.61
N GLU A 122 -7.90 -1.02 -8.87
CA GLU A 122 -8.03 -1.95 -10.00
C GLU A 122 -6.67 -2.32 -10.59
N GLU A 123 -5.79 -1.34 -10.71
CA GLU A 123 -4.51 -1.53 -11.37
C GLU A 123 -3.48 -0.55 -10.81
N LEU A 124 -2.27 -1.02 -10.62
CA LEU A 124 -1.11 -0.20 -10.36
C LEU A 124 -0.05 -0.47 -11.42
N GLN A 125 0.44 0.60 -12.04
CA GLN A 125 1.58 0.58 -12.94
C GLN A 125 2.67 1.48 -12.37
N TYR A 126 3.92 1.11 -12.58
CA TYR A 126 5.04 1.95 -12.18
C TYR A 126 6.13 1.94 -13.23
N ALA A 127 6.91 3.02 -13.26
CA ALA A 127 8.15 3.10 -14.02
C ALA A 127 9.29 3.53 -13.11
N ILE A 128 10.42 2.86 -13.26
CA ILE A 128 11.65 3.19 -12.56
C ILE A 128 12.58 4.00 -13.47
N PRO A 129 13.53 4.77 -12.91
CA PRO A 129 14.47 5.59 -13.69
C PRO A 129 15.24 4.84 -14.76
N ALA A 130 15.42 3.52 -14.61
CA ALA A 130 16.06 2.66 -15.60
C ALA A 130 15.22 2.47 -16.89
N HIS A 131 13.89 2.62 -16.77
CA HIS A 131 12.95 2.44 -17.90
C HIS A 131 12.55 3.75 -18.58
N THR A 132 12.94 4.89 -18.01
CA THR A 132 12.57 6.21 -18.51
C THR A 132 13.81 7.05 -18.81
N GLN A 133 13.72 7.98 -19.75
CA GLN A 133 14.78 8.96 -20.01
C GLN A 133 14.86 10.01 -18.88
N ILE A 134 13.80 10.16 -18.12
CA ILE A 134 13.69 11.05 -16.97
C ILE A 134 13.96 10.22 -15.71
N LYS A 135 14.91 10.65 -14.88
CA LYS A 135 15.30 9.92 -13.65
C LYS A 135 14.29 10.14 -12.51
N VAL A 136 13.05 9.76 -12.74
CA VAL A 136 11.96 9.81 -11.76
C VAL A 136 11.29 8.46 -11.62
N TYR A 137 10.73 8.20 -10.45
CA TYR A 137 9.79 7.10 -10.25
C TYR A 137 8.40 7.62 -10.54
N GLU A 138 7.65 6.90 -11.36
CA GLU A 138 6.29 7.24 -11.69
C GLU A 138 5.37 6.10 -11.26
N ILE A 139 4.25 6.43 -10.65
CA ILE A 139 3.23 5.47 -10.22
C ILE A 139 1.90 5.95 -10.77
N TRP A 140 1.22 5.06 -11.50
CA TRP A 140 -0.14 5.28 -11.97
C TRP A 140 -1.06 4.27 -11.30
N ILE A 141 -2.12 4.75 -10.67
CA ILE A 141 -3.10 3.91 -9.99
C ILE A 141 -4.46 4.17 -10.62
N ARG A 142 -5.12 3.10 -11.06
CA ARG A 142 -6.51 3.13 -11.48
C ARG A 142 -7.39 2.73 -10.31
N TYR A 143 -8.34 3.59 -10.00
CA TYR A 143 -9.33 3.35 -8.95
C TYR A 143 -10.69 3.05 -9.55
N ARG A 144 -11.42 2.14 -8.93
CA ARG A 144 -12.85 1.94 -9.09
C ARG A 144 -13.55 2.42 -7.82
N PHE A 145 -14.63 3.16 -7.99
CA PHE A 145 -15.46 3.61 -6.88
C PHE A 145 -16.82 2.95 -6.95
N GLU A 146 -17.26 2.43 -5.83
CA GLU A 146 -18.60 1.95 -5.63
C GLU A 146 -19.33 2.95 -4.72
N LEU A 147 -20.50 3.43 -5.18
CA LEU A 147 -21.34 4.34 -4.42
C LEU A 147 -22.63 3.60 -4.08
N VAL A 148 -22.88 3.44 -2.78
CA VAL A 148 -24.05 2.72 -2.29
C VAL A 148 -24.86 3.57 -1.33
N SER A 149 -26.13 3.21 -1.14
CA SER A 149 -26.95 3.81 -0.10
C SER A 149 -26.40 3.48 1.30
N PRO A 150 -26.76 4.26 2.33
CA PRO A 150 -26.35 3.96 3.71
C PRO A 150 -26.73 2.56 4.20
N GLY A 151 -27.79 1.98 3.63
CA GLY A 151 -28.25 0.61 3.90
C GLY A 151 -27.62 -0.47 2.99
N GLY A 152 -26.59 -0.15 2.20
CA GLY A 152 -25.84 -1.13 1.41
C GLY A 152 -26.57 -1.61 0.13
N GLN A 153 -27.39 -0.76 -0.50
CA GLN A 153 -28.08 -1.04 -1.77
C GLN A 153 -27.53 -0.17 -2.89
#